data_375559ad5b2ba531fcdbbd552142ea80
#
_entry.id   375559ad5b2ba531fcdbbd552142ea80
#
_cell.length_a   1.000
_cell.length_b   1.000
_cell.length_c   1.000
_cell.angle_alpha   90.00
_cell.angle_beta   90.00
_cell.angle_gamma   90.00
#
_symmetry.space_group_name_H-M   'P 1'
#
loop_
_entity.id
_entity.type
_entity.pdbx_description
1 polymer ?
#
loop_
_entity_poly.entity_id
_entity_poly.type
_entity_poly.pdbx_seq_one_letter_code
_entity_poly.pdbx_strand_id
1 'polypeptide(L)'
;MARKKEISKGKILDTAYKMAIKDGIEGLTARSIAKAGHFSTQPLYIEFDNMEDLRSQVLKRISDDLRAHTLQQKYTGEPLIDLDLSYIDFAKKHVNLFRAMFVDGKFGSKIIADTLMDLGVEKFNEQYPDTDYDQDKIHDIVVANWISTTGMAALVVNEFASFNQNQIINVLNAQIHDAMLNDRLSETQENTMFAADDEASLKDNLA
;
A
#
# COMPACT_ATOMS: atom_id res chain seq x y z
N MET A 1 13.17 -45.41 -8.48
CA MET A 1 12.27 -44.60 -7.64
C MET A 1 12.28 -43.16 -8.15
N ALA A 2 11.16 -42.62 -8.62
CA ALA A 2 11.08 -41.25 -9.06
C ALA A 2 11.24 -40.31 -7.83
N ARG A 3 12.24 -39.43 -7.85
CA ARG A 3 12.48 -38.45 -6.80
C ARG A 3 11.23 -37.56 -6.70
N LYS A 4 10.51 -37.64 -5.59
CA LYS A 4 9.32 -36.83 -5.31
C LYS A 4 9.77 -35.35 -5.44
N LYS A 5 9.22 -34.61 -6.40
CA LYS A 5 9.61 -33.22 -6.67
C LYS A 5 9.27 -32.41 -5.41
N GLU A 6 10.31 -32.03 -4.65
CA GLU A 6 10.16 -31.29 -3.42
C GLU A 6 9.58 -29.90 -3.76
N ILE A 7 8.50 -29.51 -3.09
CA ILE A 7 7.87 -28.20 -3.29
C ILE A 7 8.69 -27.18 -2.49
N SER A 8 9.35 -26.27 -3.20
CA SER A 8 10.19 -25.25 -2.58
C SER A 8 9.37 -24.10 -1.99
N LYS A 9 9.93 -23.41 -1.00
CA LYS A 9 9.42 -22.17 -0.42
C LYS A 9 9.05 -21.14 -1.50
N GLY A 10 9.93 -20.95 -2.50
CA GLY A 10 9.71 -20.04 -3.61
C GLY A 10 8.44 -20.37 -4.41
N LYS A 11 8.18 -21.65 -4.70
CA LYS A 11 6.96 -22.06 -5.42
C LYS A 11 5.70 -21.77 -4.61
N ILE A 12 5.74 -21.94 -3.28
CA ILE A 12 4.61 -21.65 -2.41
C ILE A 12 4.36 -20.14 -2.40
N LEU A 13 5.41 -19.33 -2.21
CA LEU A 13 5.32 -17.86 -2.26
C LEU A 13 4.83 -17.35 -3.61
N ASP A 14 5.31 -17.91 -4.73
CA ASP A 14 4.83 -17.53 -6.07
C ASP A 14 3.35 -17.79 -6.24
N THR A 15 2.87 -18.93 -5.73
CA THR A 15 1.45 -19.28 -5.79
C THR A 15 0.62 -18.34 -4.94
N ALA A 16 1.04 -18.11 -3.69
CA ALA A 16 0.35 -17.23 -2.75
C ALA A 16 0.34 -15.77 -3.24
N TYR A 17 1.46 -15.27 -3.77
CA TYR A 17 1.56 -13.93 -4.37
C TYR A 17 0.56 -13.75 -5.52
N LYS A 18 0.51 -14.68 -6.48
CA LYS A 18 -0.45 -14.60 -7.61
C LYS A 18 -1.90 -14.60 -7.14
N MET A 19 -2.20 -15.38 -6.11
CA MET A 19 -3.54 -15.39 -5.49
C MET A 19 -3.85 -14.06 -4.82
N ALA A 20 -2.89 -13.51 -4.06
CA ALA A 20 -3.05 -12.22 -3.38
C ALA A 20 -3.31 -11.07 -4.37
N ILE A 21 -2.55 -11.02 -5.46
CA ILE A 21 -2.71 -9.99 -6.51
C ILE A 21 -4.09 -10.10 -7.17
N LYS A 22 -4.60 -11.32 -7.38
CA LYS A 22 -5.87 -11.54 -8.07
C LYS A 22 -7.09 -11.40 -7.16
N ASP A 23 -7.05 -12.04 -6.00
CA ASP A 23 -8.22 -12.29 -5.17
C ASP A 23 -8.14 -11.58 -3.80
N GLY A 24 -7.02 -10.88 -3.52
CA GLY A 24 -6.73 -10.28 -2.22
C GLY A 24 -6.07 -11.26 -1.24
N ILE A 25 -5.62 -10.74 -0.11
CA ILE A 25 -4.84 -11.51 0.89
C ILE A 25 -5.73 -12.37 1.78
N GLU A 26 -6.99 -11.99 1.96
CA GLU A 26 -7.94 -12.70 2.85
C GLU A 26 -8.16 -14.16 2.45
N GLY A 27 -8.12 -14.45 1.15
CA GLY A 27 -8.28 -15.81 0.59
C GLY A 27 -7.08 -16.74 0.81
N LEU A 28 -5.96 -16.24 1.35
CA LEU A 28 -4.74 -17.03 1.55
C LEU A 28 -4.88 -17.95 2.78
N THR A 29 -5.26 -19.20 2.51
CA THR A 29 -5.26 -20.30 3.48
C THR A 29 -4.35 -21.41 2.99
N ALA A 30 -3.84 -22.25 3.91
CA ALA A 30 -3.01 -23.40 3.52
C ALA A 30 -3.69 -24.28 2.47
N ARG A 31 -5.02 -24.49 2.60
CA ARG A 31 -5.81 -25.29 1.68
C ARG A 31 -5.98 -24.61 0.31
N SER A 32 -6.26 -23.31 0.28
CA SER A 32 -6.43 -22.57 -0.99
C SER A 32 -5.13 -22.51 -1.77
N ILE A 33 -4.00 -22.22 -1.10
CA ILE A 33 -2.67 -22.18 -1.74
C ILE A 33 -2.26 -23.57 -2.26
N ALA A 34 -2.42 -24.60 -1.45
CA ALA A 34 -2.11 -25.97 -1.85
C ALA A 34 -2.93 -26.41 -3.07
N LYS A 35 -4.23 -26.06 -3.10
CA LYS A 35 -5.13 -26.32 -4.23
C LYS A 35 -4.67 -25.57 -5.48
N ALA A 36 -4.39 -24.29 -5.37
CA ALA A 36 -3.94 -23.45 -6.50
C ALA A 36 -2.58 -23.88 -7.05
N GLY A 37 -1.66 -24.31 -6.16
CA GLY A 37 -0.33 -24.76 -6.53
C GLY A 37 -0.22 -26.23 -6.94
N HIS A 38 -1.32 -26.99 -6.86
CA HIS A 38 -1.37 -28.43 -7.13
C HIS A 38 -0.40 -29.25 -6.26
N PHE A 39 -0.36 -28.95 -4.95
CA PHE A 39 0.43 -29.70 -3.96
C PHE A 39 -0.35 -29.91 -2.67
N SER A 40 0.17 -30.74 -1.76
CA SER A 40 -0.45 -30.94 -0.43
C SER A 40 -0.14 -29.75 0.51
N THR A 41 -0.86 -29.64 1.62
CA THR A 41 -0.61 -28.59 2.62
C THR A 41 0.68 -28.80 3.44
N GLN A 42 1.22 -30.02 3.46
CA GLN A 42 2.39 -30.38 4.27
C GLN A 42 3.63 -29.47 3.98
N PRO A 43 4.00 -29.16 2.71
CA PRO A 43 5.13 -28.27 2.43
C PRO A 43 5.00 -26.87 3.03
N LEU A 44 3.78 -26.33 3.18
CA LEU A 44 3.59 -25.02 3.79
C LEU A 44 4.06 -25.02 5.25
N TYR A 45 3.71 -26.06 6.01
CA TYR A 45 4.09 -26.17 7.42
C TYR A 45 5.54 -26.60 7.65
N ILE A 46 6.26 -26.98 6.60
CA ILE A 46 7.70 -27.22 6.63
C ILE A 46 8.47 -25.93 6.35
N GLU A 47 7.99 -25.12 5.41
CA GLU A 47 8.71 -23.95 4.88
C GLU A 47 8.36 -22.64 5.59
N PHE A 48 7.25 -22.59 6.34
CA PHE A 48 6.76 -21.42 7.07
C PHE A 48 6.37 -21.80 8.49
N ASP A 49 6.69 -20.92 9.44
CA ASP A 49 6.37 -21.14 10.85
C ASP A 49 4.86 -21.24 11.10
N ASN A 50 4.10 -20.42 10.38
CA ASN A 50 2.64 -20.38 10.41
C ASN A 50 2.09 -19.62 9.20
N MET A 51 0.77 -19.48 9.10
CA MET A 51 0.12 -18.75 8.01
C MET A 51 0.37 -17.25 8.05
N GLU A 52 0.62 -16.68 9.22
CA GLU A 52 0.96 -15.27 9.41
C GLU A 52 2.33 -14.95 8.81
N ASP A 53 3.32 -15.80 9.08
CA ASP A 53 4.65 -15.71 8.49
C ASP A 53 4.58 -15.76 6.95
N LEU A 54 3.80 -16.70 6.38
CA LEU A 54 3.61 -16.77 4.95
C LEU A 54 2.97 -15.50 4.38
N ARG A 55 1.92 -14.98 5.02
CA ARG A 55 1.25 -13.74 4.60
C ARG A 55 2.19 -12.54 4.67
N SER A 56 2.98 -12.43 5.74
CA SER A 56 3.97 -11.37 5.90
C SER A 56 5.01 -11.38 4.77
N GLN A 57 5.50 -12.56 4.38
CA GLN A 57 6.44 -12.70 3.27
C GLN A 57 5.79 -12.39 1.90
N VAL A 58 4.50 -12.71 1.72
CA VAL A 58 3.75 -12.30 0.52
C VAL A 58 3.59 -10.79 0.48
N LEU A 59 3.24 -10.15 1.59
CA LEU A 59 3.11 -8.69 1.70
C LEU A 59 4.42 -7.99 1.41
N LYS A 60 5.53 -8.49 1.97
CA LYS A 60 6.85 -7.95 1.67
C LYS A 60 7.14 -8.02 0.16
N ARG A 61 6.84 -9.13 -0.47
CA ARG A 61 7.03 -9.28 -1.93
C ARG A 61 6.14 -8.34 -2.73
N ILE A 62 4.89 -8.10 -2.30
CA ILE A 62 4.01 -7.10 -2.92
C ILE A 62 4.61 -5.70 -2.77
N SER A 63 5.11 -5.36 -1.58
CA SER A 63 5.79 -4.09 -1.31
C SER A 63 7.01 -3.90 -2.21
N ASP A 64 7.86 -4.92 -2.31
CA ASP A 64 9.05 -4.90 -3.17
C ASP A 64 8.67 -4.70 -4.66
N ASP A 65 7.60 -5.34 -5.14
CA ASP A 65 7.10 -5.20 -6.51
C ASP A 65 6.45 -3.82 -6.77
N LEU A 66 5.68 -3.31 -5.81
CA LEU A 66 5.14 -1.95 -5.87
C LEU A 66 6.27 -0.95 -6.03
N ARG A 67 7.29 -1.02 -5.17
CA ARG A 67 8.45 -0.12 -5.21
C ARG A 67 9.27 -0.25 -6.49
N ALA A 68 9.56 -1.47 -6.93
CA ALA A 68 10.47 -1.70 -8.04
C ALA A 68 9.84 -1.50 -9.43
N HIS A 69 8.53 -1.72 -9.56
CA HIS A 69 7.89 -1.82 -10.86
C HIS A 69 6.56 -1.07 -10.95
N THR A 70 5.60 -1.42 -10.11
CA THR A 70 4.20 -0.99 -10.26
C THR A 70 4.06 0.52 -10.12
N LEU A 71 4.74 1.13 -9.14
CA LEU A 71 4.68 2.54 -8.83
C LEU A 71 5.78 3.39 -9.53
N GLN A 72 6.46 2.83 -10.53
CA GLN A 72 7.50 3.51 -11.31
C GLN A 72 7.04 3.92 -12.72
N GLN A 73 5.73 3.92 -12.97
CA GLN A 73 5.20 4.30 -14.27
C GLN A 73 5.35 5.81 -14.49
N LYS A 74 5.57 6.21 -15.75
CA LYS A 74 5.72 7.62 -16.13
C LYS A 74 4.54 8.06 -16.98
N TYR A 75 3.87 9.11 -16.56
CA TYR A 75 2.70 9.68 -17.22
C TYR A 75 2.89 11.15 -17.61
N THR A 76 3.53 11.93 -16.75
CA THR A 76 3.69 13.39 -16.88
C THR A 76 5.14 13.82 -16.92
N GLY A 77 6.03 13.03 -16.30
CA GLY A 77 7.42 13.39 -16.03
C GLY A 77 7.61 14.18 -14.72
N GLU A 78 6.53 14.43 -13.97
CA GLU A 78 6.55 14.96 -12.61
C GLU A 78 6.58 13.77 -11.64
N PRO A 79 7.72 13.51 -10.94
CA PRO A 79 7.93 12.25 -10.21
C PRO A 79 6.86 11.92 -9.17
N LEU A 80 6.42 12.90 -8.37
CA LEU A 80 5.40 12.68 -7.34
C LEU A 80 4.02 12.46 -7.95
N ILE A 81 3.65 13.21 -8.99
CA ILE A 81 2.40 13.03 -9.73
C ILE A 81 2.39 11.67 -10.45
N ASP A 82 3.51 11.25 -11.02
CA ASP A 82 3.64 9.95 -11.67
C ASP A 82 3.45 8.80 -10.66
N LEU A 83 3.96 8.96 -9.44
CA LEU A 83 3.73 8.03 -8.33
C LEU A 83 2.23 7.93 -7.99
N ASP A 84 1.55 9.07 -7.86
CA ASP A 84 0.12 9.15 -7.54
C ASP A 84 -0.75 8.50 -8.63
N LEU A 85 -0.46 8.80 -9.89
CA LEU A 85 -1.18 8.20 -11.03
C LEU A 85 -0.95 6.68 -11.09
N SER A 86 0.29 6.23 -10.81
CA SER A 86 0.61 4.80 -10.71
C SER A 86 -0.18 4.11 -9.61
N TYR A 87 -0.33 4.78 -8.45
CA TYR A 87 -1.09 4.26 -7.32
C TYR A 87 -2.59 4.15 -7.63
N ILE A 88 -3.18 5.18 -8.27
CA ILE A 88 -4.59 5.15 -8.70
C ILE A 88 -4.82 4.05 -9.75
N ASP A 89 -3.89 3.89 -10.70
CA ASP A 89 -3.95 2.82 -11.72
C ASP A 89 -3.85 1.43 -11.08
N PHE A 90 -2.95 1.26 -10.11
CA PHE A 90 -2.85 0.04 -9.29
C PHE A 90 -4.18 -0.26 -8.57
N ALA A 91 -4.78 0.72 -7.92
CA ALA A 91 -6.06 0.56 -7.22
C ALA A 91 -7.17 0.09 -8.17
N LYS A 92 -7.24 0.64 -9.39
CA LYS A 92 -8.19 0.23 -10.42
C LYS A 92 -7.96 -1.20 -10.94
N LYS A 93 -6.71 -1.59 -11.11
CA LYS A 93 -6.35 -2.92 -11.62
C LYS A 93 -6.48 -4.03 -10.57
N HIS A 94 -6.30 -3.70 -9.29
CA HIS A 94 -6.21 -4.65 -8.19
C HIS A 94 -7.14 -4.28 -7.03
N VAL A 95 -8.44 -4.06 -7.35
CA VAL A 95 -9.46 -3.54 -6.41
C VAL A 95 -9.49 -4.30 -5.08
N ASN A 96 -9.51 -5.64 -5.12
CA ASN A 96 -9.57 -6.46 -3.90
C ASN A 96 -8.33 -6.30 -3.03
N LEU A 97 -7.15 -6.26 -3.65
CA LEU A 97 -5.89 -6.05 -2.95
C LEU A 97 -5.82 -4.63 -2.37
N PHE A 98 -6.17 -3.62 -3.16
CA PHE A 98 -6.23 -2.23 -2.72
C PHE A 98 -7.15 -2.07 -1.50
N ARG A 99 -8.37 -2.61 -1.55
CA ARG A 99 -9.33 -2.53 -0.43
C ARG A 99 -8.79 -3.20 0.82
N ALA A 100 -8.26 -4.42 0.69
CA ALA A 100 -7.72 -5.17 1.83
C ALA A 100 -6.54 -4.45 2.51
N MET A 101 -5.70 -3.75 1.73
CA MET A 101 -4.51 -3.07 2.23
C MET A 101 -4.78 -1.67 2.77
N PHE A 102 -5.62 -0.89 2.07
CA PHE A 102 -5.74 0.56 2.32
C PHE A 102 -7.11 1.00 2.86
N VAL A 103 -8.15 0.19 2.68
CA VAL A 103 -9.51 0.54 3.13
C VAL A 103 -9.89 -0.26 4.37
N ASP A 104 -9.70 -1.58 4.33
CA ASP A 104 -10.11 -2.48 5.41
C ASP A 104 -9.07 -2.61 6.53
N GLY A 105 -7.83 -2.17 6.30
CA GLY A 105 -6.76 -2.16 7.30
C GLY A 105 -6.35 -3.53 7.85
N LYS A 106 -6.80 -4.62 7.22
CA LYS A 106 -6.73 -5.97 7.80
C LYS A 106 -5.37 -6.63 7.72
N PHE A 107 -4.49 -6.23 6.80
CA PHE A 107 -3.22 -6.93 6.58
C PHE A 107 -2.08 -6.00 6.20
N GLY A 108 -1.00 -6.04 6.97
CA GLY A 108 0.32 -5.52 6.58
C GLY A 108 0.37 -4.03 6.26
N SER A 109 -0.59 -3.26 6.77
CA SER A 109 -0.72 -1.83 6.50
C SER A 109 0.58 -1.08 6.74
N LYS A 110 1.35 -1.46 7.78
CA LYS A 110 2.60 -0.77 8.12
C LYS A 110 3.69 -0.94 7.04
N ILE A 111 3.97 -2.17 6.57
CA ILE A 111 5.03 -2.43 5.56
C ILE A 111 4.74 -1.64 4.28
N ILE A 112 3.48 -1.61 3.88
CA ILE A 112 3.06 -0.91 2.66
C ILE A 112 3.06 0.61 2.89
N ALA A 113 2.58 1.07 4.05
CA ALA A 113 2.59 2.48 4.41
C ALA A 113 4.02 3.04 4.46
N ASP A 114 4.94 2.33 5.12
CA ASP A 114 6.37 2.69 5.17
C ASP A 114 6.95 2.77 3.74
N THR A 115 6.65 1.80 2.87
CA THR A 115 7.12 1.81 1.48
C THR A 115 6.58 2.98 0.67
N LEU A 116 5.30 3.32 0.83
CA LEU A 116 4.68 4.45 0.13
C LEU A 116 5.22 5.78 0.65
N MET A 117 5.45 5.89 1.96
CA MET A 117 6.05 7.06 2.57
C MET A 117 7.46 7.28 2.03
N ASP A 118 8.31 6.25 2.05
CA ASP A 118 9.67 6.32 1.52
C ASP A 118 9.69 6.74 0.04
N LEU A 119 8.80 6.14 -0.77
CA LEU A 119 8.65 6.51 -2.18
C LEU A 119 8.15 7.95 -2.35
N GLY A 120 7.18 8.37 -1.55
CA GLY A 120 6.65 9.73 -1.57
C GLY A 120 7.73 10.76 -1.29
N VAL A 121 8.54 10.56 -0.24
CA VAL A 121 9.67 11.44 0.12
C VAL A 121 10.72 11.43 -0.99
N GLU A 122 11.08 10.25 -1.53
CA GLU A 122 12.01 10.13 -2.66
C GLU A 122 11.52 10.93 -3.87
N LYS A 123 10.25 10.76 -4.26
CA LYS A 123 9.67 11.43 -5.43
C LYS A 123 9.42 12.92 -5.22
N PHE A 124 9.11 13.35 -4.00
CA PHE A 124 9.05 14.76 -3.65
C PHE A 124 10.42 15.43 -3.84
N ASN A 125 11.48 14.86 -3.27
CA ASN A 125 12.83 15.39 -3.40
C ASN A 125 13.33 15.37 -4.86
N GLU A 126 12.94 14.39 -5.65
CA GLU A 126 13.26 14.33 -7.08
C GLU A 126 12.55 15.46 -7.86
N GLN A 127 11.31 15.78 -7.51
CA GLN A 127 10.49 16.81 -8.19
C GLN A 127 10.82 18.22 -7.74
N TYR A 128 11.20 18.41 -6.46
CA TYR A 128 11.47 19.71 -5.84
C TYR A 128 12.86 19.78 -5.20
N PRO A 129 13.95 19.60 -5.98
CA PRO A 129 15.31 19.45 -5.43
C PRO A 129 15.85 20.71 -4.75
N ASP A 130 15.30 21.88 -5.08
CA ASP A 130 15.76 23.18 -4.58
C ASP A 130 14.97 23.69 -3.35
N THR A 131 14.11 22.86 -2.74
CA THR A 131 13.37 23.24 -1.53
C THR A 131 14.23 23.04 -0.28
N ASP A 132 14.19 24.01 0.64
CA ASP A 132 14.88 23.97 1.93
C ASP A 132 13.89 23.60 3.06
N TYR A 133 13.15 22.49 2.85
CA TYR A 133 12.25 21.95 3.86
C TYR A 133 12.97 20.91 4.72
N ASP A 134 12.68 20.92 6.02
CA ASP A 134 13.11 19.86 6.91
C ASP A 134 12.34 18.55 6.65
N GLN A 135 12.79 17.47 7.28
CA GLN A 135 12.23 16.14 7.10
C GLN A 135 10.76 16.08 7.54
N ASP A 136 10.39 16.78 8.60
CA ASP A 136 9.04 16.78 9.16
C ASP A 136 8.07 17.47 8.19
N LYS A 137 8.48 18.61 7.61
CA LYS A 137 7.70 19.31 6.59
C LYS A 137 7.50 18.47 5.33
N ILE A 138 8.56 17.82 4.84
CA ILE A 138 8.46 16.91 3.68
C ILE A 138 7.51 15.75 3.99
N HIS A 139 7.61 15.17 5.18
CA HIS A 139 6.71 14.11 5.62
C HIS A 139 5.25 14.57 5.60
N ASP A 140 4.95 15.74 6.17
CA ASP A 140 3.60 16.30 6.20
C ASP A 140 3.03 16.56 4.80
N ILE A 141 3.86 17.07 3.87
CA ILE A 141 3.47 17.26 2.47
C ILE A 141 3.11 15.93 1.83
N VAL A 142 3.94 14.90 2.02
CA VAL A 142 3.72 13.55 1.46
C VAL A 142 2.47 12.91 2.07
N VAL A 143 2.23 13.06 3.38
CA VAL A 143 1.01 12.55 4.03
C VAL A 143 -0.24 13.26 3.48
N ALA A 144 -0.22 14.60 3.35
CA ALA A 144 -1.33 15.36 2.78
C ALA A 144 -1.64 14.94 1.33
N ASN A 145 -0.59 14.73 0.53
CA ASN A 145 -0.72 14.23 -0.82
C ASN A 145 -1.32 12.81 -0.84
N TRP A 146 -0.82 11.92 0.02
CA TRP A 146 -1.32 10.55 0.11
C TRP A 146 -2.79 10.47 0.53
N ILE A 147 -3.25 11.32 1.46
CA ILE A 147 -4.68 11.42 1.82
C ILE A 147 -5.52 11.73 0.58
N SER A 148 -5.11 12.70 -0.23
CA SER A 148 -5.82 13.10 -1.45
C SER A 148 -5.82 11.99 -2.51
N THR A 149 -4.66 11.39 -2.76
CA THR A 149 -4.48 10.32 -3.74
C THR A 149 -5.28 9.08 -3.37
N THR A 150 -5.24 8.67 -2.09
CA THR A 150 -6.02 7.52 -1.59
C THR A 150 -7.52 7.80 -1.64
N GLY A 151 -7.94 9.02 -1.29
CA GLY A 151 -9.32 9.43 -1.40
C GLY A 151 -9.84 9.36 -2.85
N MET A 152 -9.06 9.85 -3.81
CA MET A 152 -9.39 9.75 -5.24
C MET A 152 -9.44 8.30 -5.71
N ALA A 153 -8.44 7.48 -5.34
CA ALA A 153 -8.42 6.07 -5.68
C ALA A 153 -9.67 5.34 -5.16
N ALA A 154 -10.05 5.60 -3.91
CA ALA A 154 -11.25 5.02 -3.29
C ALA A 154 -12.55 5.44 -4.00
N LEU A 155 -12.70 6.72 -4.37
CA LEU A 155 -13.86 7.21 -5.12
C LEU A 155 -13.98 6.55 -6.48
N VAL A 156 -12.86 6.40 -7.20
CA VAL A 156 -12.82 5.77 -8.53
C VAL A 156 -13.11 4.27 -8.45
N VAL A 157 -12.49 3.57 -7.51
CA VAL A 157 -12.65 2.11 -7.33
C VAL A 157 -14.08 1.73 -6.91
N ASN A 158 -14.75 2.59 -6.15
CA ASN A 158 -16.14 2.39 -5.72
C ASN A 158 -17.16 2.98 -6.70
N GLU A 159 -16.75 3.47 -7.85
CA GLU A 159 -17.60 4.07 -8.89
C GLU A 159 -18.43 5.28 -8.40
N PHE A 160 -18.01 5.94 -7.30
CA PHE A 160 -18.65 7.17 -6.82
C PHE A 160 -18.33 8.37 -7.70
N ALA A 161 -17.16 8.38 -8.33
CA ALA A 161 -16.72 9.43 -9.22
C ALA A 161 -15.85 8.88 -10.34
N SER A 162 -15.89 9.55 -11.49
CA SER A 162 -14.94 9.32 -12.57
C SER A 162 -14.19 10.61 -12.84
N PHE A 163 -12.87 10.51 -12.94
CA PHE A 163 -11.99 11.64 -13.24
C PHE A 163 -11.17 11.32 -14.49
N ASN A 164 -10.99 12.31 -15.35
CA ASN A 164 -9.95 12.22 -16.35
C ASN A 164 -8.57 12.55 -15.74
N GLN A 165 -7.50 12.19 -16.43
CA GLN A 165 -6.14 12.36 -15.93
C GLN A 165 -5.83 13.83 -15.56
N ASN A 166 -6.26 14.80 -16.38
CA ASN A 166 -6.02 16.22 -16.11
C ASN A 166 -6.72 16.71 -14.83
N GLN A 167 -7.94 16.22 -14.56
CA GLN A 167 -8.64 16.54 -13.31
C GLN A 167 -7.89 16.01 -12.10
N ILE A 168 -7.37 14.78 -12.18
CA ILE A 168 -6.56 14.18 -11.10
C ILE A 168 -5.30 15.03 -10.89
N ILE A 169 -4.54 15.32 -11.93
CA ILE A 169 -3.31 16.11 -11.88
C ILE A 169 -3.58 17.48 -11.26
N ASN A 170 -4.63 18.18 -11.70
CA ASN A 170 -4.95 19.52 -11.22
C ASN A 170 -5.26 19.52 -9.71
N VAL A 171 -6.01 18.53 -9.22
CA VAL A 171 -6.35 18.45 -7.79
C VAL A 171 -5.11 18.10 -6.97
N LEU A 172 -4.30 17.13 -7.42
CA LEU A 172 -3.09 16.74 -6.70
C LEU A 172 -2.06 17.86 -6.67
N ASN A 173 -1.82 18.56 -7.78
CA ASN A 173 -0.94 19.72 -7.80
C ASN A 173 -1.42 20.85 -6.88
N ALA A 174 -2.72 21.13 -6.84
CA ALA A 174 -3.28 22.12 -5.91
C ALA A 174 -3.07 21.71 -4.45
N GLN A 175 -3.25 20.42 -4.13
CA GLN A 175 -3.05 19.89 -2.79
C GLN A 175 -1.56 19.94 -2.38
N ILE A 176 -0.64 19.55 -3.25
CA ILE A 176 0.80 19.59 -3.00
C ILE A 176 1.23 21.06 -2.74
N HIS A 177 0.80 21.99 -3.59
CA HIS A 177 1.10 23.42 -3.41
C HIS A 177 0.54 23.99 -2.09
N ASP A 178 -0.70 23.62 -1.72
CA ASP A 178 -1.26 24.05 -0.43
C ASP A 178 -0.43 23.51 0.74
N ALA A 179 -0.07 22.22 0.69
CA ALA A 179 0.75 21.60 1.74
C ALA A 179 2.18 22.18 1.82
N MET A 180 2.75 22.61 0.71
CA MET A 180 4.06 23.31 0.70
C MET A 180 3.99 24.67 1.38
N LEU A 181 2.89 25.41 1.20
CA LEU A 181 2.71 26.77 1.72
C LEU A 181 2.16 26.83 3.14
N ASN A 182 1.48 25.78 3.59
CA ASN A 182 0.74 25.78 4.85
C ASN A 182 1.09 24.54 5.69
N ASP A 183 1.15 24.71 7.01
CA ASP A 183 1.42 23.62 7.98
C ASP A 183 0.10 23.01 8.48
N ARG A 184 -0.64 22.37 7.58
CA ARG A 184 -1.99 21.87 7.90
C ARG A 184 -2.03 20.61 8.75
N LEU A 185 -0.94 19.84 8.77
CA LEU A 185 -0.79 18.62 9.56
C LEU A 185 0.15 18.80 10.76
N SER A 186 0.61 20.05 11.03
CA SER A 186 1.48 20.31 12.16
C SER A 186 0.79 19.93 13.48
N GLU A 187 1.49 19.21 14.32
CA GLU A 187 1.02 18.77 15.65
C GLU A 187 0.78 19.94 16.62
N THR A 188 1.20 21.17 16.25
CA THR A 188 0.95 22.38 17.05
C THR A 188 -0.51 22.83 17.06
N GLN A 189 -1.36 22.25 16.21
CA GLN A 189 -2.79 22.52 16.23
C GLN A 189 -3.51 21.50 17.11
N GLU A 190 -4.12 21.95 18.22
CA GLU A 190 -4.99 21.10 19.04
C GLU A 190 -6.16 20.59 18.19
N ASN A 191 -6.16 19.28 17.89
CA ASN A 191 -7.25 18.61 17.19
C ASN A 191 -8.20 17.97 18.19
N THR A 192 -9.23 18.70 18.61
CA THR A 192 -10.22 18.22 19.57
C THR A 192 -11.25 17.24 18.97
N MET A 193 -11.32 17.13 17.64
CA MET A 193 -12.31 16.28 16.98
C MET A 193 -11.91 14.80 16.97
N PHE A 194 -10.60 14.53 16.96
CA PHE A 194 -10.01 13.21 17.00
C PHE A 194 -8.97 13.12 18.13
N ALA A 195 -9.29 13.74 19.28
CA ALA A 195 -8.51 13.52 20.48
C ALA A 195 -8.34 12.00 20.64
N ALA A 196 -7.10 11.52 20.71
CA ALA A 196 -6.80 10.13 20.88
C ALA A 196 -7.66 9.60 22.03
N ASP A 197 -8.53 8.64 21.72
CA ASP A 197 -9.14 7.84 22.76
C ASP A 197 -7.98 7.30 23.58
N ASP A 198 -7.98 7.59 24.86
CA ASP A 198 -6.95 7.14 25.79
C ASP A 198 -6.62 5.69 25.51
N GLU A 199 -5.32 5.31 25.55
CA GLU A 199 -4.83 3.93 25.39
C GLU A 199 -5.58 2.88 26.26
N ALA A 200 -6.40 3.34 27.20
CA ALA A 200 -7.28 2.54 28.02
C ALA A 200 -8.44 1.88 27.26
N SER A 201 -9.00 2.51 26.23
CA SER A 201 -10.14 1.94 25.48
C SER A 201 -9.74 0.83 24.51
N LEU A 202 -8.49 0.77 24.11
CA LEU A 202 -7.95 -0.30 23.23
C LEU A 202 -7.71 -1.62 23.99
N LYS A 203 -7.57 -1.59 25.31
CA LYS A 203 -7.34 -2.79 26.13
C LYS A 203 -8.62 -3.52 26.49
N ASP A 204 -9.76 -2.85 26.53
CA ASP A 204 -11.05 -3.47 26.91
C ASP A 204 -11.74 -4.19 25.75
N ASN A 205 -11.30 -4.02 24.52
CA ASN A 205 -11.83 -4.73 23.35
C ASN A 205 -11.03 -5.99 22.95
N LEU A 206 -10.03 -6.38 23.72
CA LEU A 206 -9.19 -7.57 23.50
C LEU A 206 -9.28 -8.61 24.66
N ALA A 207 -10.26 -8.48 25.55
CA ALA A 207 -10.53 -9.45 26.62
C ALA A 207 -11.67 -10.42 26.27
#